data_21845b8b73ef4aeeabd9077fcf8b34ae
#
_entry.id   21845b8b73ef4aeeabd9077fcf8b34ae
#
_cell.length_a   1.000
_cell.length_b   1.000
_cell.length_c   1.000
_cell.angle_alpha   90.00
_cell.angle_beta   90.00
_cell.angle_gamma   90.00
#
_symmetry.space_group_name_H-M   'P 1'
#
loop_
_entity.id
_entity.type
_entity.pdbx_description
1 polymer ?
#
loop_
_entity_poly.entity_id
_entity_poly.type
_entity_poly.pdbx_seq_one_letter_code
_entity_poly.pdbx_strand_id
1 'polypeptide(L)'
;DSFRTQDAEEGERDAYFPVSIFCPECGKDTTKINSISDDNTVAEYECECGHKGTFDFKTNFNCKLAWKVDWPMRWRYEGVDFEPAGKDHASPGGSYDNSGVISKKIFNYETPTYQGYEFIGIKGVAGKMSGSSGLNLTPGTLLNIYQPEIILWLYSKTDPKKAFDFYFDNGILRQYFEFDKMYNDYKAGKTNEHNTSVMEYCLIEGREIKTVPMGLLVQLGSIVDFNVPMMETVFEKIG
;
A
#
# COMPACT_ATOMS: atom_id res chain seq x y z
N ASP A 1 -12.30 -11.16 -22.82
CA ASP A 1 -12.50 -11.92 -21.56
C ASP A 1 -11.62 -11.43 -20.41
N SER A 2 -10.46 -10.83 -20.68
CA SER A 2 -9.52 -10.34 -19.66
C SER A 2 -10.03 -9.14 -18.85
N PHE A 3 -11.05 -8.44 -19.32
CA PHE A 3 -11.53 -7.19 -18.71
C PHE A 3 -12.72 -7.36 -17.79
N ARG A 4 -13.18 -8.61 -17.55
CA ARG A 4 -14.48 -8.84 -16.93
C ARG A 4 -14.40 -9.48 -15.56
N THR A 5 -15.43 -9.19 -14.78
CA THR A 5 -15.80 -10.00 -13.62
C THR A 5 -16.36 -11.33 -14.10
N GLN A 6 -16.24 -12.38 -13.29
CA GLN A 6 -16.74 -13.71 -13.60
C GLN A 6 -18.27 -13.75 -13.82
N ASP A 7 -18.98 -12.74 -13.31
CA ASP A 7 -20.44 -12.63 -13.28
C ASP A 7 -21.04 -11.75 -14.39
N ALA A 8 -20.25 -11.40 -15.42
CA ALA A 8 -20.73 -10.55 -16.52
C ALA A 8 -21.74 -11.31 -17.41
N GLU A 9 -22.91 -10.71 -17.63
CA GLU A 9 -23.96 -11.27 -18.48
C GLU A 9 -23.56 -11.32 -19.96
N GLU A 10 -24.25 -12.21 -20.74
CA GLU A 10 -24.06 -12.33 -22.18
C GLU A 10 -24.46 -11.01 -22.85
N GLY A 11 -23.59 -10.44 -23.70
CA GLY A 11 -23.80 -9.14 -24.35
C GLY A 11 -23.14 -7.93 -23.65
N GLU A 12 -22.89 -7.97 -22.35
CA GLU A 12 -22.11 -6.93 -21.69
C GLU A 12 -20.67 -6.88 -22.22
N ARG A 13 -20.24 -7.99 -22.80
CA ARG A 13 -18.89 -8.13 -23.35
C ARG A 13 -18.63 -7.24 -24.56
N ASP A 14 -19.59 -7.08 -25.40
CA ASP A 14 -19.45 -6.32 -26.64
C ASP A 14 -19.57 -4.82 -26.41
N ALA A 15 -20.21 -4.44 -25.29
CA ALA A 15 -20.38 -3.05 -24.87
C ALA A 15 -19.31 -2.57 -23.86
N TYR A 16 -18.30 -3.40 -23.51
CA TYR A 16 -17.29 -3.02 -22.54
C TYR A 16 -16.14 -2.22 -23.16
N PHE A 17 -15.98 -1.01 -22.71
CA PHE A 17 -14.82 -0.18 -23.01
C PHE A 17 -13.95 -0.01 -21.77
N PRO A 18 -12.62 -0.25 -21.86
CA PRO A 18 -11.73 -0.18 -20.70
C PRO A 18 -11.33 1.25 -20.32
N VAL A 19 -12.23 2.21 -20.54
CA VAL A 19 -12.03 3.64 -20.28
C VAL A 19 -13.24 4.18 -19.52
N SER A 20 -12.97 4.98 -18.48
CA SER A 20 -13.97 5.81 -17.82
C SER A 20 -13.67 7.27 -18.11
N ILE A 21 -14.64 8.01 -18.63
CA ILE A 21 -14.55 9.44 -18.91
C ILE A 21 -15.03 10.19 -17.68
N PHE A 22 -14.32 11.23 -17.26
CA PHE A 22 -14.81 12.12 -16.20
C PHE A 22 -15.80 13.12 -16.79
N CYS A 23 -16.99 13.16 -16.25
CA CYS A 23 -18.05 14.07 -16.69
C CYS A 23 -17.65 15.52 -16.41
N PRO A 24 -17.69 16.43 -17.41
CA PRO A 24 -17.35 17.83 -17.20
C PRO A 24 -18.35 18.59 -16.31
N GLU A 25 -19.59 18.12 -16.20
CA GLU A 25 -20.64 18.76 -15.40
C GLU A 25 -20.55 18.38 -13.91
N CYS A 26 -20.37 17.09 -13.58
CA CYS A 26 -20.39 16.64 -12.19
C CYS A 26 -19.02 16.16 -11.68
N GLY A 27 -17.99 16.08 -12.53
CA GLY A 27 -16.63 15.63 -12.18
C GLY A 27 -16.49 14.15 -11.86
N LYS A 28 -17.58 13.37 -11.93
CA LYS A 28 -17.55 11.93 -11.62
C LYS A 28 -17.23 11.09 -12.86
N ASP A 29 -16.76 9.87 -12.63
CA ASP A 29 -16.48 8.87 -13.64
C ASP A 29 -17.65 7.86 -13.85
N THR A 30 -18.85 8.24 -13.43
CA THR A 30 -20.09 7.49 -13.63
C THR A 30 -20.65 7.68 -15.03
N THR A 31 -19.78 7.56 -16.05
CA THR A 31 -20.10 7.70 -17.45
C THR A 31 -20.18 6.32 -18.12
N LYS A 32 -21.10 6.19 -19.06
CA LYS A 32 -21.23 5.02 -19.93
C LYS A 32 -20.94 5.42 -21.36
N ILE A 33 -20.01 4.73 -22.00
CA ILE A 33 -19.74 4.90 -23.43
C ILE A 33 -20.81 4.16 -24.21
N ASN A 34 -21.52 4.87 -25.09
CA ASN A 34 -22.59 4.34 -25.92
C ASN A 34 -22.10 3.88 -27.29
N SER A 35 -21.16 4.62 -27.87
CA SER A 35 -20.56 4.31 -29.16
C SER A 35 -19.12 4.80 -29.25
N ILE A 36 -18.33 4.21 -30.15
CA ILE A 36 -17.00 4.69 -30.54
C ILE A 36 -16.96 4.79 -32.05
N SER A 37 -16.32 5.83 -32.56
CA SER A 37 -16.07 6.04 -34.00
C SER A 37 -15.27 4.87 -34.61
N ASP A 38 -15.41 4.65 -35.91
CA ASP A 38 -14.74 3.55 -36.64
C ASP A 38 -13.20 3.60 -36.50
N ASP A 39 -12.63 4.79 -36.35
CA ASP A 39 -11.19 4.99 -36.14
C ASP A 39 -10.78 4.89 -34.65
N ASN A 40 -11.72 4.58 -33.76
CA ASN A 40 -11.53 4.46 -32.29
C ASN A 40 -11.02 5.71 -31.60
N THR A 41 -11.24 6.90 -32.16
CA THR A 41 -10.69 8.15 -31.62
C THR A 41 -11.73 9.02 -30.90
N VAL A 42 -13.02 8.84 -31.18
CA VAL A 42 -14.11 9.61 -30.57
C VAL A 42 -15.12 8.68 -29.93
N ALA A 43 -15.47 8.93 -28.68
CA ALA A 43 -16.54 8.24 -27.96
C ALA A 43 -17.74 9.14 -27.74
N GLU A 44 -18.94 8.59 -27.91
CA GLU A 44 -20.19 9.18 -27.41
C GLU A 44 -20.49 8.58 -26.04
N TYR A 45 -20.79 9.40 -25.06
CA TYR A 45 -21.05 8.95 -23.71
C TYR A 45 -22.23 9.66 -23.04
N GLU A 46 -22.76 9.01 -22.01
CA GLU A 46 -23.78 9.56 -21.13
C GLU A 46 -23.37 9.37 -19.67
N CYS A 47 -23.57 10.36 -18.84
CA CYS A 47 -23.32 10.33 -17.41
C CYS A 47 -24.61 10.11 -16.63
N GLU A 48 -24.52 9.45 -15.46
CA GLU A 48 -25.66 9.30 -14.54
C GLU A 48 -26.30 10.64 -14.12
N CYS A 49 -25.58 11.76 -14.19
CA CYS A 49 -26.15 13.09 -13.94
C CYS A 49 -27.02 13.61 -15.07
N GLY A 50 -27.15 12.87 -16.18
CA GLY A 50 -27.94 13.21 -17.36
C GLY A 50 -27.14 13.96 -18.45
N HIS A 51 -25.88 14.32 -18.20
CA HIS A 51 -25.03 14.93 -19.23
C HIS A 51 -24.69 13.92 -20.33
N LYS A 52 -24.80 14.35 -21.59
CA LYS A 52 -24.40 13.58 -22.79
C LYS A 52 -23.36 14.39 -23.56
N GLY A 53 -22.37 13.72 -24.10
CA GLY A 53 -21.32 14.40 -24.84
C GLY A 53 -20.49 13.48 -25.71
N THR A 54 -19.56 14.08 -26.40
CA THR A 54 -18.52 13.40 -27.18
C THR A 54 -17.17 13.62 -26.53
N PHE A 55 -16.30 12.63 -26.63
CA PHE A 55 -14.95 12.66 -26.06
C PHE A 55 -13.94 12.25 -27.14
N ASP A 56 -13.08 13.17 -27.52
CA ASP A 56 -12.00 12.91 -28.47
C ASP A 56 -10.72 12.56 -27.72
N PHE A 57 -10.29 11.30 -27.83
CA PHE A 57 -9.10 10.78 -27.16
C PHE A 57 -7.78 11.37 -27.67
N LYS A 58 -7.78 12.08 -28.80
CA LYS A 58 -6.59 12.76 -29.33
C LYS A 58 -6.33 14.10 -28.66
N THR A 59 -7.40 14.76 -28.21
CA THR A 59 -7.34 16.14 -27.71
C THR A 59 -7.76 16.28 -26.27
N ASN A 60 -8.48 15.31 -25.72
CA ASN A 60 -8.98 15.33 -24.35
C ASN A 60 -8.42 14.14 -23.56
N PHE A 61 -7.85 14.42 -22.39
CA PHE A 61 -7.22 13.43 -21.50
C PHE A 61 -7.94 13.27 -20.16
N ASN A 62 -9.13 13.86 -20.02
CA ASN A 62 -9.93 13.77 -18.79
C ASN A 62 -10.68 12.42 -18.69
N CYS A 63 -9.91 11.34 -18.73
CA CYS A 63 -10.39 9.97 -18.63
C CYS A 63 -9.37 9.10 -17.89
N LYS A 64 -9.77 7.90 -17.52
CA LYS A 64 -8.86 6.90 -16.96
C LYS A 64 -9.08 5.53 -17.62
N LEU A 65 -8.02 4.76 -17.72
CA LEU A 65 -8.09 3.36 -18.13
C LEU A 65 -8.63 2.49 -16.98
N ALA A 66 -9.32 1.41 -17.33
CA ALA A 66 -9.61 0.36 -16.37
C ALA A 66 -8.31 -0.23 -15.82
N TRP A 67 -8.26 -0.54 -14.51
CA TRP A 67 -7.05 -0.98 -13.81
C TRP A 67 -6.27 -2.10 -14.53
N LYS A 68 -6.99 -3.13 -15.04
CA LYS A 68 -6.35 -4.27 -15.73
C LYS A 68 -5.65 -3.88 -17.05
N VAL A 69 -5.92 -2.70 -17.59
CA VAL A 69 -5.26 -2.14 -18.79
C VAL A 69 -4.25 -1.08 -18.40
N ASP A 70 -4.56 -0.23 -17.43
CA ASP A 70 -3.66 0.81 -16.91
C ASP A 70 -2.37 0.20 -16.36
N TRP A 71 -2.49 -0.87 -15.59
CA TRP A 71 -1.35 -1.51 -14.93
C TRP A 71 -0.29 -2.02 -15.92
N PRO A 72 -0.62 -2.86 -16.93
CA PRO A 72 0.36 -3.30 -17.91
C PRO A 72 0.86 -2.19 -18.84
N MET A 73 0.05 -1.15 -19.07
CA MET A 73 0.50 0.05 -19.78
C MET A 73 1.62 0.74 -19.00
N ARG A 74 1.45 0.89 -17.69
CA ARG A 74 2.48 1.46 -16.80
C ARG A 74 3.74 0.59 -16.76
N TRP A 75 3.60 -0.74 -16.69
CA TRP A 75 4.76 -1.63 -16.76
C TRP A 75 5.64 -1.33 -17.98
N ARG A 76 4.99 -1.18 -19.14
CA ARG A 76 5.70 -0.85 -20.37
C ARG A 76 6.28 0.56 -20.36
N TYR A 77 5.53 1.54 -19.86
CA TYR A 77 5.93 2.95 -19.86
C TYR A 77 7.10 3.19 -18.89
N GLU A 78 7.03 2.65 -17.69
CA GLU A 78 8.04 2.82 -16.63
C GLU A 78 9.21 1.82 -16.74
N GLY A 79 9.10 0.79 -17.59
CA GLY A 79 10.13 -0.25 -17.71
C GLY A 79 10.21 -1.15 -16.46
N VAL A 80 9.08 -1.58 -15.93
CA VAL A 80 8.99 -2.32 -14.67
C VAL A 80 9.42 -3.77 -14.84
N ASP A 81 10.45 -4.21 -14.11
CA ASP A 81 10.93 -5.60 -14.07
C ASP A 81 10.42 -6.38 -12.84
N PHE A 82 10.08 -5.68 -11.75
CA PHE A 82 9.65 -6.26 -10.49
C PHE A 82 8.42 -5.55 -9.95
N GLU A 83 7.36 -6.32 -9.65
CA GLU A 83 6.04 -5.81 -9.21
C GLU A 83 5.62 -6.45 -7.89
N PRO A 84 5.92 -5.87 -6.73
CA PRO A 84 5.36 -6.32 -5.47
C PRO A 84 3.93 -5.85 -5.32
N ALA A 85 3.00 -6.76 -5.05
CA ALA A 85 1.59 -6.43 -4.85
C ALA A 85 0.91 -7.35 -3.84
N GLY A 86 -0.24 -6.92 -3.31
CA GLY A 86 -1.04 -7.74 -2.41
C GLY A 86 -1.38 -9.10 -3.02
N LYS A 87 -1.39 -10.14 -2.22
CA LYS A 87 -1.63 -11.53 -2.64
C LYS A 87 -2.94 -11.73 -3.43
N ASP A 88 -3.92 -10.88 -3.19
CA ASP A 88 -5.22 -10.90 -3.86
C ASP A 88 -5.13 -10.61 -5.36
N HIS A 89 -4.10 -9.92 -5.82
CA HIS A 89 -3.89 -9.64 -7.25
C HIS A 89 -3.38 -10.85 -8.05
N ALA A 90 -2.73 -11.81 -7.41
CA ALA A 90 -2.14 -13.00 -8.05
C ALA A 90 -3.03 -14.26 -7.97
N SER A 91 -4.30 -14.13 -7.62
CA SER A 91 -5.24 -15.24 -7.71
C SER A 91 -5.39 -15.68 -9.17
N PRO A 92 -5.55 -16.97 -9.45
CA PRO A 92 -5.76 -17.47 -10.81
C PRO A 92 -6.89 -16.71 -11.53
N GLY A 93 -6.59 -16.14 -12.71
CA GLY A 93 -7.50 -15.25 -13.44
C GLY A 93 -7.66 -13.85 -12.82
N GLY A 94 -6.86 -13.51 -11.83
CA GLY A 94 -6.85 -12.22 -11.16
C GLY A 94 -6.25 -11.09 -11.99
N SER A 95 -6.08 -9.94 -11.34
CA SER A 95 -5.62 -8.74 -12.04
C SER A 95 -4.21 -8.88 -12.62
N TYR A 96 -3.29 -9.56 -11.91
CA TYR A 96 -1.93 -9.76 -12.38
C TYR A 96 -1.87 -10.66 -13.62
N ASP A 97 -2.55 -11.82 -13.61
CA ASP A 97 -2.58 -12.74 -14.74
C ASP A 97 -3.15 -12.06 -16.00
N ASN A 98 -4.28 -11.37 -15.84
CA ASN A 98 -4.92 -10.65 -16.93
C ASN A 98 -4.06 -9.52 -17.48
N SER A 99 -3.42 -8.74 -16.58
CA SER A 99 -2.49 -7.69 -16.97
C SER A 99 -1.26 -8.25 -17.69
N GLY A 100 -0.75 -9.40 -17.27
CA GLY A 100 0.35 -10.10 -17.94
C GLY A 100 0.01 -10.50 -19.39
N VAL A 101 -1.21 -11.01 -19.62
CA VAL A 101 -1.69 -11.33 -20.99
C VAL A 101 -1.77 -10.06 -21.85
N ILE A 102 -2.29 -8.97 -21.30
CA ILE A 102 -2.41 -7.68 -22.00
C ILE A 102 -1.04 -7.09 -22.28
N SER A 103 -0.12 -7.12 -21.29
CA SER A 103 1.25 -6.65 -21.42
C SER A 103 1.95 -7.28 -22.62
N LYS A 104 1.88 -8.61 -22.74
CA LYS A 104 2.51 -9.33 -23.85
C LYS A 104 1.82 -9.08 -25.19
N LYS A 105 0.48 -9.16 -25.23
CA LYS A 105 -0.27 -9.12 -26.50
C LYS A 105 -0.45 -7.72 -27.05
N ILE A 106 -0.60 -6.71 -26.21
CA ILE A 106 -0.96 -5.34 -26.62
C ILE A 106 0.28 -4.43 -26.53
N PHE A 107 1.02 -4.52 -25.43
CA PHE A 107 2.14 -3.63 -25.19
C PHE A 107 3.50 -4.21 -25.60
N ASN A 108 3.55 -5.47 -26.05
CA ASN A 108 4.79 -6.17 -26.40
C ASN A 108 5.86 -6.03 -25.32
N TYR A 109 5.44 -6.27 -24.06
CA TYR A 109 6.28 -6.14 -22.88
C TYR A 109 6.16 -7.40 -22.01
N GLU A 110 7.30 -7.90 -21.50
CA GLU A 110 7.31 -9.05 -20.60
C GLU A 110 6.64 -8.70 -19.28
N THR A 111 5.93 -9.69 -18.72
CA THR A 111 5.29 -9.53 -17.42
C THR A 111 6.35 -9.39 -16.33
N PRO A 112 6.35 -8.35 -15.48
CA PRO A 112 7.28 -8.20 -14.38
C PRO A 112 7.28 -9.41 -13.44
N THR A 113 8.41 -9.67 -12.76
CA THR A 113 8.46 -10.66 -11.70
C THR A 113 7.58 -10.23 -10.53
N TYR A 114 6.62 -11.06 -10.14
CA TYR A 114 5.68 -10.77 -9.06
C TYR A 114 6.19 -11.24 -7.70
N GLN A 115 6.05 -10.41 -6.69
CA GLN A 115 6.20 -10.78 -5.28
C GLN A 115 4.92 -10.44 -4.52
N GLY A 116 4.14 -11.47 -4.19
CA GLY A 116 2.95 -11.30 -3.36
C GLY A 116 3.31 -11.05 -1.89
N TYR A 117 2.56 -10.16 -1.25
CA TYR A 117 2.66 -9.90 0.19
C TYR A 117 1.31 -9.99 0.89
N GLU A 118 1.38 -10.33 2.19
CA GLU A 118 0.21 -10.41 3.07
C GLU A 118 -0.26 -9.04 3.54
N PHE A 119 -1.49 -9.02 4.05
CA PHE A 119 -2.07 -7.81 4.63
C PHE A 119 -1.45 -7.49 5.98
N ILE A 120 -1.35 -6.20 6.25
CA ILE A 120 -0.98 -5.65 7.54
C ILE A 120 -2.26 -5.19 8.22
N GLY A 121 -2.40 -5.56 9.49
CA GLY A 121 -3.57 -5.28 10.30
C GLY A 121 -3.31 -4.33 11.46
N ILE A 122 -4.39 -4.09 12.20
CA ILE A 122 -4.36 -3.47 13.53
C ILE A 122 -4.88 -4.51 14.51
N LYS A 123 -4.13 -4.80 15.55
CA LYS A 123 -4.53 -5.79 16.56
C LYS A 123 -5.87 -5.41 17.18
N GLY A 124 -6.79 -6.39 17.19
CA GLY A 124 -8.14 -6.20 17.72
C GLY A 124 -9.15 -5.56 16.76
N VAL A 125 -8.74 -5.15 15.58
CA VAL A 125 -9.62 -4.66 14.52
C VAL A 125 -9.86 -5.76 13.51
N ALA A 126 -11.11 -6.17 13.34
CA ALA A 126 -11.48 -7.19 12.37
C ALA A 126 -11.54 -6.60 10.95
N GLY A 127 -11.06 -7.38 9.96
CA GLY A 127 -11.16 -7.04 8.55
C GLY A 127 -9.95 -6.32 7.96
N LYS A 128 -10.00 -6.14 6.63
CA LYS A 128 -8.97 -5.43 5.86
C LYS A 128 -9.05 -3.93 6.14
N MET A 129 -7.93 -3.28 6.39
CA MET A 129 -7.89 -1.82 6.40
C MET A 129 -8.31 -1.28 5.03
N SER A 130 -9.27 -0.38 5.02
CA SER A 130 -9.80 0.22 3.79
C SER A 130 -9.95 1.72 3.95
N GLY A 131 -9.55 2.47 2.93
CA GLY A 131 -9.72 3.92 2.87
C GLY A 131 -11.17 4.37 3.03
N SER A 132 -12.11 3.56 2.57
CA SER A 132 -13.55 3.85 2.65
C SER A 132 -14.16 3.61 4.03
N SER A 133 -13.51 2.87 4.91
CA SER A 133 -14.02 2.57 6.27
C SER A 133 -13.66 3.62 7.33
N GLY A 134 -12.89 4.64 6.97
CA GLY A 134 -12.42 5.66 7.91
C GLY A 134 -11.32 5.18 8.89
N LEU A 135 -10.98 3.91 8.87
CA LEU A 135 -9.88 3.31 9.65
C LEU A 135 -8.57 3.38 8.84
N ASN A 136 -8.19 4.59 8.45
CA ASN A 136 -6.97 4.80 7.68
C ASN A 136 -5.78 4.97 8.61
N LEU A 137 -4.97 3.94 8.67
CA LEU A 137 -3.65 4.02 9.25
C LEU A 137 -2.70 4.59 8.18
N THR A 138 -2.43 5.87 8.26
CA THR A 138 -1.45 6.51 7.38
C THR A 138 -0.03 6.40 7.95
N PRO A 139 1.02 6.48 7.13
CA PRO A 139 2.39 6.57 7.64
C PRO A 139 2.58 7.69 8.67
N GLY A 140 1.96 8.86 8.43
CA GLY A 140 2.00 9.98 9.37
C GLY A 140 1.37 9.65 10.73
N THR A 141 0.27 8.91 10.76
CA THR A 141 -0.36 8.47 12.02
C THR A 141 0.55 7.49 12.76
N LEU A 142 1.18 6.55 12.05
CA LEU A 142 2.11 5.59 12.64
C LEU A 142 3.32 6.30 13.25
N LEU A 143 3.88 7.28 12.57
CA LEU A 143 5.05 8.05 13.04
C LEU A 143 4.77 8.90 14.29
N ASN A 144 3.50 9.16 14.62
CA ASN A 144 3.15 9.79 15.89
C ASN A 144 3.20 8.82 17.10
N ILE A 145 3.28 7.51 16.83
CA ILE A 145 3.18 6.47 17.86
C ILE A 145 4.45 5.62 17.88
N TYR A 146 4.95 5.25 16.71
CA TYR A 146 6.14 4.43 16.54
C TYR A 146 7.34 5.27 16.08
N GLN A 147 8.52 4.94 16.57
CA GLN A 147 9.76 5.40 15.96
C GLN A 147 9.88 4.82 14.54
N PRO A 148 10.38 5.58 13.56
CA PRO A 148 10.47 5.11 12.18
C PRO A 148 11.29 3.84 12.02
N GLU A 149 12.35 3.66 12.82
CA GLU A 149 13.19 2.47 12.81
C GLU A 149 12.41 1.21 13.22
N ILE A 150 11.47 1.34 14.15
CA ILE A 150 10.61 0.21 14.58
C ILE A 150 9.60 -0.14 13.49
N ILE A 151 9.06 0.85 12.79
CA ILE A 151 8.19 0.60 11.64
C ILE A 151 8.97 -0.16 10.56
N LEU A 152 10.13 0.32 10.18
CA LEU A 152 11.00 -0.35 9.19
C LEU A 152 11.37 -1.76 9.64
N TRP A 153 11.67 -1.94 10.92
CA TRP A 153 11.99 -3.27 11.48
C TRP A 153 10.79 -4.24 11.43
N LEU A 154 9.58 -3.80 11.75
CA LEU A 154 8.39 -4.63 11.66
C LEU A 154 8.16 -5.14 10.24
N TYR A 155 8.37 -4.30 9.24
CA TYR A 155 8.31 -4.69 7.83
C TYR A 155 9.47 -5.63 7.44
N SER A 156 10.70 -5.29 7.79
CA SER A 156 11.89 -6.01 7.33
C SER A 156 12.08 -7.37 7.98
N LYS A 157 11.67 -7.53 9.26
CA LYS A 157 11.75 -8.82 9.97
C LYS A 157 10.67 -9.80 9.56
N THR A 158 9.59 -9.33 8.96
CA THR A 158 8.42 -10.15 8.65
C THR A 158 8.52 -10.66 7.21
N ASP A 159 8.48 -11.98 7.05
CA ASP A 159 8.37 -12.60 5.72
C ASP A 159 7.18 -12.00 4.97
N PRO A 160 7.33 -11.57 3.70
CA PRO A 160 6.22 -11.01 2.92
C PRO A 160 4.97 -11.89 2.88
N LYS A 161 5.12 -13.20 3.02
CA LYS A 161 4.01 -14.17 3.04
C LYS A 161 3.33 -14.28 4.41
N LYS A 162 3.76 -13.52 5.41
CA LYS A 162 3.18 -13.52 6.75
C LYS A 162 2.57 -12.16 7.06
N ALA A 163 1.32 -12.20 7.52
CA ALA A 163 0.66 -11.03 8.05
C ALA A 163 1.27 -10.60 9.40
N PHE A 164 1.24 -9.32 9.69
CA PHE A 164 1.52 -8.79 11.02
C PHE A 164 0.57 -7.64 11.36
N ASP A 165 0.45 -7.36 12.66
CA ASP A 165 -0.41 -6.30 13.16
C ASP A 165 0.42 -5.20 13.82
N PHE A 166 -0.02 -3.96 13.65
CA PHE A 166 0.35 -2.87 14.55
C PHE A 166 -0.47 -2.94 15.83
N TYR A 167 0.15 -2.62 16.96
CA TYR A 167 -0.48 -2.60 18.27
C TYR A 167 -0.67 -1.15 18.73
N PHE A 168 -1.88 -0.84 19.21
CA PHE A 168 -2.23 0.44 19.82
C PHE A 168 -2.70 0.26 21.26
N ASP A 169 -2.35 -0.87 21.86
CA ASP A 169 -2.56 -1.26 23.23
C ASP A 169 -1.21 -1.58 23.92
N ASN A 170 -1.24 -2.20 25.07
CA ASN A 170 -0.03 -2.63 25.78
C ASN A 170 0.90 -3.54 24.96
N GLY A 171 0.43 -4.13 23.87
CA GLY A 171 1.25 -4.93 22.97
C GLY A 171 2.36 -4.13 22.29
N ILE A 172 2.23 -2.80 22.19
CA ILE A 172 3.28 -1.91 21.66
C ILE A 172 4.55 -2.02 22.49
N LEU A 173 4.44 -2.15 23.82
CA LEU A 173 5.57 -2.28 24.73
C LEU A 173 6.43 -3.50 24.38
N ARG A 174 5.77 -4.59 23.98
CA ARG A 174 6.46 -5.80 23.53
C ARG A 174 7.22 -5.57 22.22
N GLN A 175 6.63 -4.87 21.25
CA GLN A 175 7.29 -4.57 19.98
C GLN A 175 8.55 -3.70 20.20
N TYR A 176 8.46 -2.69 21.05
CA TYR A 176 9.63 -1.88 21.45
C TYR A 176 10.70 -2.72 22.13
N PHE A 177 10.31 -3.56 23.11
CA PHE A 177 11.26 -4.44 23.81
C PHE A 177 11.96 -5.41 22.84
N GLU A 178 11.24 -6.01 21.92
CA GLU A 178 11.83 -6.92 20.92
C GLU A 178 12.81 -6.19 19.99
N PHE A 179 12.48 -4.96 19.60
CA PHE A 179 13.38 -4.10 18.81
C PHE A 179 14.64 -3.73 19.59
N ASP A 180 14.50 -3.22 20.80
CA ASP A 180 15.61 -2.81 21.65
C ASP A 180 16.58 -3.97 21.90
N LYS A 181 16.02 -5.17 22.17
CA LYS A 181 16.83 -6.38 22.32
C LYS A 181 17.62 -6.69 21.05
N MET A 182 16.97 -6.68 19.89
CA MET A 182 17.63 -6.98 18.61
C MET A 182 18.69 -5.92 18.27
N TYR A 183 18.41 -4.65 18.53
CA TYR A 183 19.36 -3.57 18.33
C TYR A 183 20.60 -3.70 19.23
N ASN A 184 20.41 -4.01 20.52
CA ASN A 184 21.52 -4.24 21.45
C ASN A 184 22.35 -5.47 21.07
N ASP A 185 21.71 -6.57 20.63
CA ASP A 185 22.39 -7.75 20.11
C ASP A 185 23.18 -7.42 18.82
N TYR A 186 22.62 -6.59 17.93
CA TYR A 186 23.31 -6.09 16.73
C TYR A 186 24.54 -5.26 17.08
N LYS A 187 24.42 -4.30 17.99
CA LYS A 187 25.55 -3.49 18.47
C LYS A 187 26.66 -4.32 19.14
N ALA A 188 26.26 -5.42 19.77
CA ALA A 188 27.20 -6.35 20.40
C ALA A 188 27.79 -7.40 19.44
N GLY A 189 27.41 -7.39 18.14
CA GLY A 189 27.85 -8.37 17.15
C GLY A 189 27.32 -9.79 17.39
N LYS A 190 26.19 -9.92 18.07
CA LYS A 190 25.57 -11.23 18.46
C LYS A 190 24.43 -11.66 17.54
N THR A 191 24.10 -10.88 16.53
CA THR A 191 23.04 -11.23 15.56
C THR A 191 23.57 -12.22 14.51
N ASN A 192 22.68 -13.06 14.00
CA ASN A 192 22.97 -13.84 12.79
C ASN A 192 22.91 -12.94 11.54
N GLU A 193 23.35 -13.46 10.39
CA GLU A 193 23.40 -12.72 9.11
C GLU A 193 22.05 -12.09 8.74
N HIS A 194 20.95 -12.85 8.83
CA HIS A 194 19.60 -12.35 8.55
C HIS A 194 19.22 -11.18 9.45
N ASN A 195 19.37 -11.33 10.77
CA ASN A 195 19.02 -10.26 11.72
C ASN A 195 19.95 -9.05 11.59
N THR A 196 21.22 -9.26 11.20
CA THR A 196 22.14 -8.17 10.88
C THR A 196 21.63 -7.37 9.71
N SER A 197 21.28 -8.02 8.59
CA SER A 197 20.70 -7.34 7.42
C SER A 197 19.38 -6.63 7.76
N VAL A 198 18.49 -7.26 8.54
CA VAL A 198 17.24 -6.61 9.00
C VAL A 198 17.55 -5.32 9.74
N MET A 199 18.53 -5.32 10.67
CA MET A 199 18.90 -4.11 11.41
C MET A 199 19.51 -3.04 10.51
N GLU A 200 20.39 -3.42 9.57
CA GLU A 200 21.00 -2.47 8.62
C GLU A 200 19.94 -1.76 7.76
N TYR A 201 18.87 -2.45 7.37
CA TYR A 201 17.74 -1.83 6.65
C TYR A 201 16.88 -0.88 7.52
N CYS A 202 16.90 -1.07 8.84
CA CYS A 202 16.07 -0.27 9.76
C CYS A 202 16.76 0.98 10.25
N LEU A 203 18.10 1.02 10.24
CA LEU A 203 18.88 2.14 10.74
C LEU A 203 18.83 3.31 9.77
N ILE A 204 18.43 4.47 10.27
CA ILE A 204 18.34 5.70 9.48
C ILE A 204 19.64 6.47 9.68
N GLU A 205 20.33 6.79 8.59
CA GLU A 205 21.58 7.54 8.61
C GLU A 205 21.41 8.88 9.37
N GLY A 206 22.36 9.17 10.23
CA GLY A 206 22.38 10.40 11.05
C GLY A 206 21.43 10.39 12.26
N ARG A 207 20.72 9.29 12.50
CA ARG A 207 19.90 9.13 13.71
C ARG A 207 20.58 8.20 14.72
N GLU A 208 20.70 8.69 15.95
CA GLU A 208 21.12 7.89 17.09
C GLU A 208 19.90 7.23 17.74
N ILE A 209 19.93 5.91 17.86
CA ILE A 209 18.92 5.17 18.60
C ILE A 209 19.36 5.05 20.06
N LYS A 210 18.55 5.60 20.95
CA LYS A 210 18.70 5.42 22.41
C LYS A 210 17.68 4.37 22.87
N THR A 211 18.19 3.26 23.37
CA THR A 211 17.36 2.18 23.89
C THR A 211 17.08 2.40 25.37
N VAL A 212 16.01 3.14 25.64
CA VAL A 212 15.42 3.18 26.99
C VAL A 212 14.22 2.25 26.98
N PRO A 213 14.13 1.27 27.91
CA PRO A 213 13.00 0.34 27.90
C PRO A 213 11.67 1.07 27.93
N MET A 214 10.84 0.88 26.89
CA MET A 214 9.56 1.59 26.75
C MET A 214 8.66 1.42 27.98
N GLY A 215 8.69 0.23 28.62
CA GLY A 215 7.97 -0.01 29.86
C GLY A 215 8.40 0.90 31.01
N LEU A 216 9.70 1.18 31.12
CA LEU A 216 10.24 2.11 32.12
C LEU A 216 9.81 3.56 31.80
N LEU A 217 9.88 3.97 30.53
CA LEU A 217 9.39 5.29 30.11
C LEU A 217 7.92 5.50 30.44
N VAL A 218 7.07 4.51 30.18
CA VAL A 218 5.64 4.59 30.49
C VAL A 218 5.40 4.63 31.99
N GLN A 219 6.11 3.82 32.79
CA GLN A 219 5.96 3.82 34.26
C GLN A 219 6.39 5.15 34.87
N LEU A 220 7.57 5.64 34.53
CA LEU A 220 8.06 6.93 35.03
C LEU A 220 7.21 8.10 34.52
N GLY A 221 6.83 8.08 33.26
CA GLY A 221 5.94 9.07 32.68
C GLY A 221 4.62 9.17 33.41
N SER A 222 4.01 8.03 33.74
CA SER A 222 2.76 7.99 34.51
C SER A 222 2.89 8.58 35.93
N ILE A 223 4.06 8.43 36.57
CA ILE A 223 4.31 8.99 37.90
C ILE A 223 4.43 10.52 37.86
N VAL A 224 5.04 11.06 36.81
CA VAL A 224 5.31 12.50 36.67
C VAL A 224 4.39 13.19 35.64
N ASP A 225 3.26 12.56 35.34
CA ASP A 225 2.27 13.05 34.35
C ASP A 225 2.89 13.40 32.98
N PHE A 226 3.83 12.58 32.52
CA PHE A 226 4.59 12.75 31.30
C PHE A 226 5.31 14.10 31.17
N ASN A 227 5.66 14.74 32.31
CA ASN A 227 6.45 15.95 32.36
C ASN A 227 7.89 15.64 31.93
N VAL A 228 8.26 16.05 30.70
CA VAL A 228 9.57 15.74 30.10
C VAL A 228 10.76 16.21 30.97
N PRO A 229 10.80 17.46 31.48
CA PRO A 229 11.91 17.90 32.36
C PRO A 229 12.07 17.09 33.63
N MET A 230 10.94 16.64 34.21
CA MET A 230 10.99 15.75 35.40
C MET A 230 11.49 14.36 35.02
N MET A 231 11.08 13.83 33.87
CA MET A 231 11.58 12.55 33.37
C MET A 231 13.08 12.60 33.11
N GLU A 232 13.57 13.63 32.45
CA GLU A 232 15.03 13.87 32.22
C GLU A 232 15.81 13.87 33.54
N THR A 233 15.32 14.60 34.54
CA THR A 233 15.96 14.65 35.87
C THR A 233 16.02 13.26 36.55
N VAL A 234 14.97 12.43 36.35
CA VAL A 234 14.94 11.06 36.88
C VAL A 234 15.96 10.20 36.16
N PHE A 235 16.00 10.25 34.80
CA PHE A 235 16.95 9.47 34.01
C PHE A 235 18.38 9.82 34.27
N GLU A 236 18.74 11.11 34.47
CA GLU A 236 20.07 11.55 34.86
C GLU A 236 20.52 10.96 36.20
N LYS A 237 19.58 10.70 37.13
CA LYS A 237 19.87 10.10 38.44
C LYS A 237 19.98 8.60 38.44
N ILE A 238 19.37 7.95 37.46
CA ILE A 238 19.37 6.48 37.36
C ILE A 238 20.60 6.01 36.56
N GLY A 239 21.19 6.85 35.70
CA GLY A 239 22.32 6.52 34.81
C GLY A 239 21.81 5.94 33.52
#